data_eb2ada54eb1080885416ac70482790f0
#
_entry.id   eb2ada54eb1080885416ac70482790f0
#
_cell.length_a   1.000
_cell.length_b   1.000
_cell.length_c   1.000
_cell.angle_alpha   90.00
_cell.angle_beta   90.00
_cell.angle_gamma   90.00
#
_symmetry.space_group_name_H-M   'P 1'
#
loop_
_entity.id
_entity.type
_entity.pdbx_description
1 polymer ?
#
loop_
_entity_poly.entity_id
_entity_poly.type
_entity_poly.pdbx_seq_one_letter_code
_entity_poly.pdbx_strand_id
1 'polypeptide(L)'
;MNIAANNGVWSGSWVAERLGVELVGDDGLTALLGLALRRNPRRAHLLVSNVLGKHVPQSPSVVYGHGFALGRRVRDLLGEREARQAVVLGYAETATGLGHSVADGIGLAPYLHSTRRPVAGVTPAGGFEESHSHATSHLLLPEDPALLSGEGPLVLVDDEFSTGNTVLNTIRDLHTRYPRKRYVVVALVDMRSSADAGRLTDFAREIDARVDLVAAASGTVKLPEGVLEKGQELVARYEASAATGDQPSAAPSGPFAQFPAPPGGPGQPPNGRGGP
;
A
#
# COMPACT_ATOMS: atom_id res chain seq x y z
N MET A 1 -2.17 6.06 -29.74
CA MET A 1 -1.44 7.27 -29.30
C MET A 1 -0.55 6.83 -28.14
N ASN A 2 0.75 6.76 -28.39
CA ASN A 2 1.73 6.12 -27.54
C ASN A 2 2.02 6.98 -26.31
N ILE A 3 1.52 6.62 -25.13
CA ILE A 3 1.93 7.22 -23.86
C ILE A 3 2.92 6.26 -23.21
N ALA A 4 4.07 6.12 -23.82
CA ALA A 4 5.23 5.53 -23.19
C ALA A 4 6.12 6.67 -22.67
N ALA A 5 5.63 7.46 -21.75
CA ALA A 5 6.49 8.17 -20.83
C ALA A 5 6.82 7.22 -19.68
N ASN A 6 7.64 6.23 -19.98
CA ASN A 6 8.29 5.42 -18.96
C ASN A 6 9.29 6.32 -18.25
N ASN A 7 8.86 7.01 -17.20
CA ASN A 7 9.66 7.95 -16.40
C ASN A 7 10.78 7.26 -15.60
N GLY A 8 11.39 6.22 -16.14
CA GLY A 8 12.45 5.47 -15.49
C GLY A 8 12.02 4.65 -14.27
N VAL A 9 10.72 4.51 -14.03
CA VAL A 9 10.17 3.70 -12.95
C VAL A 9 10.20 2.21 -13.35
N TRP A 10 10.53 1.36 -12.41
CA TRP A 10 10.56 -0.09 -12.60
C TRP A 10 9.20 -0.64 -13.05
N SER A 11 9.12 -1.17 -14.26
CA SER A 11 7.87 -1.74 -14.81
C SER A 11 7.63 -3.18 -14.41
N GLY A 12 8.68 -3.91 -14.05
CA GLY A 12 8.62 -5.35 -13.81
C GLY A 12 8.43 -6.20 -15.06
N SER A 13 8.55 -5.64 -16.27
CA SER A 13 8.40 -6.38 -17.53
C SER A 13 9.31 -7.60 -17.60
N TRP A 14 10.56 -7.45 -17.12
CA TRP A 14 11.52 -8.54 -17.02
C TRP A 14 11.01 -9.73 -16.19
N VAL A 15 10.29 -9.45 -15.07
CA VAL A 15 9.70 -10.49 -14.21
C VAL A 15 8.49 -11.11 -14.89
N ALA A 16 7.62 -10.28 -15.47
CA ALA A 16 6.45 -10.72 -16.21
C ALA A 16 6.81 -11.70 -17.32
N GLU A 17 7.78 -11.35 -18.18
CA GLU A 17 8.25 -12.19 -19.29
C GLU A 17 8.81 -13.53 -18.80
N ARG A 18 9.64 -13.54 -17.76
CA ARG A 18 10.29 -14.78 -17.27
C ARG A 18 9.36 -15.69 -16.51
N LEU A 19 8.44 -15.15 -15.75
CA LEU A 19 7.45 -15.94 -15.02
C LEU A 19 6.22 -16.28 -15.89
N GLY A 20 5.97 -15.53 -16.97
CA GLY A 20 4.74 -15.60 -17.74
C GLY A 20 3.54 -15.04 -16.99
N VAL A 21 3.77 -14.13 -16.04
CA VAL A 21 2.72 -13.48 -15.24
C VAL A 21 2.16 -12.29 -16.00
N GLU A 22 0.84 -12.19 -16.09
CA GLU A 22 0.15 -11.09 -16.74
C GLU A 22 -0.71 -10.31 -15.73
N LEU A 23 -0.64 -8.97 -15.81
CA LEU A 23 -1.60 -8.07 -15.18
C LEU A 23 -2.71 -7.76 -16.18
N VAL A 24 -3.95 -8.12 -15.86
CA VAL A 24 -5.11 -7.92 -16.73
C VAL A 24 -6.16 -7.12 -16.00
N GLY A 25 -6.63 -6.05 -16.60
CA GLY A 25 -7.62 -5.15 -15.99
C GLY A 25 -7.76 -3.84 -16.74
N ASP A 26 -8.06 -2.79 -15.99
CA ASP A 26 -8.23 -1.43 -16.54
C ASP A 26 -6.98 -0.93 -17.27
N ASP A 27 -7.14 -0.09 -18.28
CA ASP A 27 -6.05 0.46 -19.09
C ASP A 27 -4.96 1.17 -18.27
N GLY A 28 -5.32 1.74 -17.12
CA GLY A 28 -4.40 2.42 -16.20
C GLY A 28 -3.63 1.50 -15.24
N LEU A 29 -3.95 0.20 -15.17
CA LEU A 29 -3.41 -0.70 -14.15
C LEU A 29 -1.88 -0.81 -14.20
N THR A 30 -1.30 -0.96 -15.39
CA THR A 30 0.15 -1.10 -15.60
C THR A 30 0.93 0.20 -15.34
N ALA A 31 0.26 1.35 -15.34
CA ALA A 31 0.86 2.61 -14.91
C ALA A 31 0.99 2.67 -13.37
N LEU A 32 0.09 2.02 -12.64
CA LEU A 32 0.07 1.99 -11.19
C LEU A 32 0.91 0.87 -10.59
N LEU A 33 0.97 -0.28 -11.28
CA LEU A 33 1.64 -1.48 -10.80
C LEU A 33 2.72 -1.99 -11.74
N GLY A 34 3.78 -2.49 -11.14
CA GLY A 34 4.79 -3.35 -11.75
C GLY A 34 4.91 -4.67 -10.98
N LEU A 35 5.82 -5.53 -11.44
CA LEU A 35 6.08 -6.84 -10.85
C LEU A 35 7.52 -6.94 -10.38
N ALA A 36 7.73 -7.53 -9.20
CA ALA A 36 9.04 -7.92 -8.72
C ALA A 36 9.07 -9.43 -8.41
N LEU A 37 10.27 -10.00 -8.48
CA LEU A 37 10.50 -11.37 -8.04
C LEU A 37 10.57 -11.40 -6.51
N ARG A 38 9.90 -12.37 -5.89
CA ARG A 38 9.80 -12.47 -4.44
C ARG A 38 10.51 -13.71 -3.90
N ARG A 39 11.33 -13.52 -2.89
CA ARG A 39 11.89 -14.62 -2.07
C ARG A 39 10.85 -15.11 -1.07
N ASN A 40 9.91 -15.91 -1.55
CA ASN A 40 8.86 -16.43 -0.69
C ASN A 40 8.44 -17.84 -1.15
N PRO A 41 8.33 -18.83 -0.25
CA PRO A 41 7.98 -20.20 -0.61
C PRO A 41 6.55 -20.39 -1.13
N ARG A 42 5.69 -19.38 -0.96
CA ARG A 42 4.27 -19.45 -1.32
C ARG A 42 3.88 -18.54 -2.49
N ARG A 43 4.75 -17.60 -2.89
CA ARG A 43 4.42 -16.63 -3.94
C ARG A 43 5.68 -16.16 -4.66
N ALA A 44 5.77 -16.43 -5.96
CA ALA A 44 6.93 -16.07 -6.78
C ALA A 44 7.02 -14.57 -7.12
N HIS A 45 5.89 -13.89 -7.18
CA HIS A 45 5.79 -12.48 -7.57
C HIS A 45 5.36 -11.58 -6.40
N LEU A 46 5.72 -10.32 -6.52
CA LEU A 46 5.25 -9.22 -5.68
C LEU A 46 4.68 -8.14 -6.60
N LEU A 47 3.49 -7.65 -6.28
CA LEU A 47 2.98 -6.43 -6.88
C LEU A 47 3.73 -5.24 -6.28
N VAL A 48 4.23 -4.38 -7.16
CA VAL A 48 5.03 -3.20 -6.80
C VAL A 48 4.29 -1.97 -7.25
N SER A 49 3.94 -1.11 -6.32
CA SER A 49 3.36 0.17 -6.69
C SER A 49 4.41 1.08 -7.33
N ASN A 50 4.08 1.60 -8.52
CA ASN A 50 4.91 2.56 -9.24
C ASN A 50 4.73 3.99 -8.74
N VAL A 51 3.71 4.26 -7.93
CA VAL A 51 3.28 5.63 -7.59
C VAL A 51 3.31 5.94 -6.10
N LEU A 52 3.59 4.98 -5.22
CA LEU A 52 3.58 5.22 -3.77
C LEU A 52 4.96 5.54 -3.17
N GLY A 53 6.04 5.44 -3.95
CA GLY A 53 7.39 5.76 -3.48
C GLY A 53 7.98 4.77 -2.47
N LYS A 54 7.30 3.65 -2.17
CA LYS A 54 7.77 2.66 -1.19
C LYS A 54 8.75 1.66 -1.80
N HIS A 55 8.34 0.99 -2.88
CA HIS A 55 9.16 -0.05 -3.51
C HIS A 55 10.16 0.52 -4.50
N VAL A 56 9.75 1.58 -5.20
CA VAL A 56 10.57 2.34 -6.14
C VAL A 56 10.48 3.83 -5.79
N PRO A 57 11.58 4.60 -5.94
CA PRO A 57 11.55 6.04 -5.74
C PRO A 57 10.54 6.70 -6.66
N GLN A 58 9.80 7.68 -6.14
CA GLN A 58 8.84 8.44 -6.90
C GLN A 58 8.81 9.90 -6.44
N SER A 59 8.40 10.81 -7.32
CA SER A 59 8.22 12.21 -6.96
C SER A 59 7.12 12.37 -5.89
N PRO A 60 7.34 13.19 -4.84
CA PRO A 60 6.32 13.46 -3.84
C PRO A 60 5.00 13.97 -4.43
N SER A 61 5.04 14.75 -5.50
CA SER A 61 3.84 15.24 -6.20
C SER A 61 3.02 14.13 -6.84
N VAL A 62 3.66 13.08 -7.34
CA VAL A 62 2.98 11.88 -7.89
C VAL A 62 2.33 11.09 -6.77
N VAL A 63 3.08 10.82 -5.68
CA VAL A 63 2.56 10.10 -4.50
C VAL A 63 1.33 10.81 -3.94
N TYR A 64 1.46 12.11 -3.68
CA TYR A 64 0.39 12.94 -3.16
C TYR A 64 -0.80 13.02 -4.13
N GLY A 65 -0.55 13.26 -5.41
CA GLY A 65 -1.59 13.43 -6.43
C GLY A 65 -2.51 12.22 -6.57
N HIS A 66 -1.98 10.99 -6.52
CA HIS A 66 -2.80 9.77 -6.58
C HIS A 66 -3.71 9.62 -5.36
N GLY A 67 -3.18 9.85 -4.15
CA GLY A 67 -3.98 9.81 -2.94
C GLY A 67 -5.05 10.90 -2.89
N PHE A 68 -4.67 12.14 -3.24
CA PHE A 68 -5.61 13.27 -3.30
C PHE A 68 -6.76 13.04 -4.29
N ALA A 69 -6.47 12.47 -5.46
CA ALA A 69 -7.50 12.14 -6.45
C ALA A 69 -8.48 11.07 -5.92
N LEU A 70 -7.99 10.04 -5.22
CA LEU A 70 -8.84 9.05 -4.55
C LEU A 70 -9.70 9.70 -3.47
N GLY A 71 -9.13 10.60 -2.67
CA GLY A 71 -9.86 11.34 -1.63
C GLY A 71 -11.00 12.18 -2.20
N ARG A 72 -10.79 12.84 -3.33
CA ARG A 72 -11.85 13.56 -4.03
C ARG A 72 -12.99 12.64 -4.46
N ARG A 73 -12.67 11.45 -5.00
CA ARG A 73 -13.70 10.45 -5.35
C ARG A 73 -14.50 9.98 -4.13
N VAL A 74 -13.83 9.82 -2.97
CA VAL A 74 -14.51 9.51 -1.70
C VAL A 74 -15.43 10.67 -1.28
N ARG A 75 -14.96 11.92 -1.36
CA ARG A 75 -15.80 13.09 -1.08
C ARG A 75 -17.04 13.15 -1.95
N ASP A 76 -16.89 12.92 -3.26
CA ASP A 76 -18.01 12.91 -4.20
C ASP A 76 -18.99 11.77 -3.88
N LEU A 77 -18.51 10.60 -3.48
CA LEU A 77 -19.31 9.45 -3.06
C LEU A 77 -20.09 9.72 -1.76
N LEU A 78 -19.47 10.37 -0.79
CA LEU A 78 -20.06 10.66 0.52
C LEU A 78 -21.01 11.85 0.48
N GLY A 79 -20.73 12.83 -0.37
CA GLY A 79 -21.35 14.14 -0.33
C GLY A 79 -20.84 15.01 0.83
N GLU A 80 -21.12 16.30 0.77
CA GLU A 80 -20.53 17.31 1.67
C GLU A 80 -20.78 17.03 3.17
N ARG A 81 -21.96 16.55 3.52
CA ARG A 81 -22.32 16.32 4.94
C ARG A 81 -21.52 15.20 5.56
N GLU A 82 -21.48 14.03 4.90
CA GLU A 82 -20.77 12.86 5.43
C GLU A 82 -19.26 13.01 5.30
N ALA A 83 -18.77 13.64 4.23
CA ALA A 83 -17.36 13.93 4.05
C ALA A 83 -16.77 14.75 5.20
N ARG A 84 -17.52 15.73 5.74
CA ARG A 84 -17.07 16.51 6.91
C ARG A 84 -16.99 15.72 8.21
N GLN A 85 -17.66 14.58 8.29
CA GLN A 85 -17.68 13.71 9.47
C GLN A 85 -16.77 12.49 9.31
N ALA A 86 -16.17 12.32 8.12
CA ALA A 86 -15.34 11.19 7.81
C ALA A 86 -14.03 11.20 8.60
N VAL A 87 -13.60 10.02 9.05
CA VAL A 87 -12.27 9.77 9.62
C VAL A 87 -11.54 8.81 8.69
N VAL A 88 -10.26 9.05 8.45
CA VAL A 88 -9.45 8.22 7.56
C VAL A 88 -8.47 7.38 8.37
N LEU A 89 -8.41 6.09 8.07
CA LEU A 89 -7.48 5.12 8.64
C LEU A 89 -6.61 4.53 7.53
N GLY A 90 -5.30 4.84 7.54
CA GLY A 90 -4.32 4.25 6.62
C GLY A 90 -3.63 3.03 7.21
N TYR A 91 -3.44 2.00 6.40
CA TYR A 91 -2.72 0.80 6.85
C TYR A 91 -1.21 0.98 6.76
N ALA A 92 -0.52 0.69 7.86
CA ALA A 92 0.93 0.63 7.85
C ALA A 92 1.40 -0.65 7.12
N GLU A 93 2.48 -0.57 6.36
CA GLU A 93 3.26 0.66 6.24
C GLU A 93 3.05 1.34 4.90
N THR A 94 2.61 0.61 3.86
CA THR A 94 2.57 1.06 2.47
C THR A 94 1.54 2.17 2.26
N ALA A 95 0.38 2.07 2.90
CA ALA A 95 -0.69 3.03 2.72
C ALA A 95 -0.65 4.23 3.69
N THR A 96 0.43 4.41 4.47
CA THR A 96 0.53 5.55 5.40
C THR A 96 0.48 6.89 4.66
N GLY A 97 1.35 7.11 3.69
CA GLY A 97 1.35 8.35 2.89
C GLY A 97 0.12 8.47 1.99
N LEU A 98 -0.35 7.36 1.43
CA LEU A 98 -1.56 7.31 0.62
C LEU A 98 -2.78 7.74 1.43
N GLY A 99 -2.95 7.20 2.64
CA GLY A 99 -4.07 7.52 3.54
C GLY A 99 -4.10 9.00 3.93
N HIS A 100 -2.92 9.58 4.23
CA HIS A 100 -2.81 11.00 4.51
C HIS A 100 -3.27 11.86 3.32
N SER A 101 -2.80 11.52 2.11
CA SER A 101 -3.19 12.24 0.89
C SER A 101 -4.67 12.07 0.54
N VAL A 102 -5.27 10.90 0.84
CA VAL A 102 -6.71 10.66 0.72
C VAL A 102 -7.49 11.57 1.68
N ALA A 103 -7.04 11.70 2.94
CA ALA A 103 -7.66 12.57 3.93
C ALA A 103 -7.70 14.04 3.45
N ASP A 104 -6.61 14.51 2.88
CA ASP A 104 -6.54 15.85 2.29
C ASP A 104 -7.52 16.02 1.13
N GLY A 105 -7.62 15.01 0.26
CA GLY A 105 -8.54 15.01 -0.89
C GLY A 105 -10.02 14.98 -0.49
N ILE A 106 -10.38 14.40 0.65
CA ILE A 106 -11.74 14.44 1.21
C ILE A 106 -12.09 15.86 1.67
N GLY A 107 -11.10 16.62 2.15
CA GLY A 107 -11.26 17.97 2.66
C GLY A 107 -10.61 18.17 4.02
N LEU A 108 -9.39 17.70 4.17
CA LEU A 108 -8.61 17.70 5.42
C LEU A 108 -9.32 16.89 6.52
N ALA A 109 -9.81 15.71 6.18
CA ALA A 109 -10.43 14.82 7.15
C ALA A 109 -9.42 14.39 8.23
N PRO A 110 -9.85 14.19 9.49
CA PRO A 110 -8.99 13.62 10.52
C PRO A 110 -8.37 12.30 10.05
N TYR A 111 -7.08 12.14 10.29
CA TYR A 111 -6.29 11.02 9.80
C TYR A 111 -5.58 10.29 10.93
N LEU A 112 -5.65 8.95 10.90
CA LEU A 112 -4.90 8.03 11.74
C LEU A 112 -4.27 6.97 10.84
N HIS A 113 -3.07 6.52 11.16
CA HIS A 113 -2.54 5.29 10.56
C HIS A 113 -2.33 4.20 11.62
N SER A 114 -2.41 2.96 11.21
CA SER A 114 -2.02 1.84 12.06
C SER A 114 -0.49 1.83 12.26
N THR A 115 -0.05 1.14 13.29
CA THR A 115 1.38 0.88 13.53
C THR A 115 1.59 -0.56 13.98
N ARG A 116 2.75 -1.12 13.68
CA ARG A 116 3.17 -2.45 14.18
C ARG A 116 4.06 -2.35 15.42
N ARG A 117 4.36 -1.12 15.84
CA ARG A 117 5.27 -0.87 16.95
C ARG A 117 4.50 -0.33 18.15
N PRO A 118 4.54 -1.01 19.30
CA PRO A 118 4.00 -0.46 20.52
C PRO A 118 4.77 0.82 20.93
N VAL A 119 4.05 1.77 21.51
CA VAL A 119 4.63 2.99 22.09
C VAL A 119 4.53 2.89 23.59
N ALA A 120 5.65 3.07 24.28
CA ALA A 120 5.69 2.99 25.75
C ALA A 120 4.75 4.02 26.38
N GLY A 121 3.91 3.58 27.31
CA GLY A 121 2.97 4.45 28.03
C GLY A 121 1.70 4.82 27.23
N VAL A 122 1.51 4.29 26.01
CA VAL A 122 0.31 4.52 25.20
C VAL A 122 -0.53 3.25 25.14
N THR A 123 -1.81 3.36 25.53
CA THR A 123 -2.76 2.26 25.41
C THR A 123 -3.43 2.30 24.04
N PRO A 124 -3.41 1.21 23.27
CA PRO A 124 -4.11 1.15 21.98
C PRO A 124 -5.63 1.34 22.12
N ALA A 125 -6.21 2.18 21.29
CA ALA A 125 -7.67 2.32 21.19
C ALA A 125 -8.32 1.14 20.42
N GLY A 126 -7.53 0.38 19.67
CA GLY A 126 -7.92 -0.79 18.91
C GLY A 126 -6.70 -1.48 18.31
N GLY A 127 -6.94 -2.60 17.66
CA GLY A 127 -5.90 -3.35 16.94
C GLY A 127 -6.54 -4.46 16.15
N PHE A 128 -5.86 -4.96 15.13
CA PHE A 128 -6.31 -6.05 14.28
C PHE A 128 -5.12 -6.88 13.79
N GLU A 129 -5.38 -8.11 13.39
CA GLU A 129 -4.36 -9.02 12.88
C GLU A 129 -4.44 -9.18 11.36
N GLU A 130 -3.29 -9.25 10.71
CA GLU A 130 -3.23 -9.66 9.30
C GLU A 130 -3.41 -11.17 9.19
N SER A 131 -4.28 -11.61 8.29
CA SER A 131 -4.63 -13.03 8.10
C SER A 131 -3.47 -13.94 7.66
N HIS A 132 -2.31 -13.37 7.32
CA HIS A 132 -1.17 -14.10 6.75
C HIS A 132 0.13 -14.02 7.55
N SER A 133 0.14 -13.33 8.69
CA SER A 133 1.33 -13.22 9.54
C SER A 133 0.99 -13.59 10.98
N HIS A 134 1.57 -14.67 11.48
CA HIS A 134 1.37 -15.14 12.86
C HIS A 134 1.97 -14.22 13.94
N ALA A 135 2.43 -13.02 13.63
CA ALA A 135 3.24 -12.24 14.56
C ALA A 135 3.06 -10.71 14.56
N THR A 136 2.19 -10.12 13.74
CA THR A 136 2.10 -8.65 13.69
C THR A 136 0.67 -8.18 13.78
N SER A 137 0.24 -7.88 15.00
CA SER A 137 -0.98 -7.10 15.22
C SER A 137 -0.72 -5.63 14.87
N HIS A 138 -1.64 -5.04 14.15
CA HIS A 138 -1.68 -3.61 13.95
C HIS A 138 -2.33 -2.95 15.15
N LEU A 139 -1.72 -1.88 15.64
CA LEU A 139 -2.20 -1.07 16.76
C LEU A 139 -2.74 0.25 16.23
N LEU A 140 -3.81 0.74 16.84
CA LEU A 140 -4.36 2.06 16.60
C LEU A 140 -4.09 2.92 17.82
N LEU A 141 -3.28 3.96 17.65
CA LEU A 141 -2.78 4.84 18.72
C LEU A 141 -3.19 6.29 18.43
N PRO A 142 -4.50 6.63 18.44
CA PRO A 142 -4.91 8.02 18.27
C PRO A 142 -4.46 8.86 19.46
N GLU A 143 -4.08 10.12 19.21
CA GLU A 143 -3.81 11.10 20.25
C GLU A 143 -5.08 11.37 21.07
N ASP A 144 -6.21 11.56 20.39
CA ASP A 144 -7.53 11.63 21.00
C ASP A 144 -8.26 10.29 20.83
N PRO A 145 -8.47 9.52 21.91
CA PRO A 145 -9.23 8.27 21.85
C PRO A 145 -10.66 8.42 21.27
N ALA A 146 -11.26 9.61 21.39
CA ALA A 146 -12.58 9.90 20.87
C ALA A 146 -12.61 9.95 19.32
N LEU A 147 -11.49 10.05 18.63
CA LEU A 147 -11.41 10.07 17.18
C LEU A 147 -12.13 8.89 16.54
N LEU A 148 -12.02 7.70 17.14
CA LEU A 148 -12.65 6.49 16.61
C LEU A 148 -14.10 6.29 17.07
N SER A 149 -14.57 7.01 18.07
CA SER A 149 -15.92 6.85 18.65
C SER A 149 -17.03 7.63 17.92
N GLY A 150 -16.68 8.44 16.91
CA GLY A 150 -17.64 9.21 16.13
C GLY A 150 -18.54 8.33 15.24
N GLU A 151 -19.71 8.85 14.87
CA GLU A 151 -20.72 8.14 14.05
C GLU A 151 -20.52 8.31 12.53
N GLY A 152 -19.67 9.25 12.11
CA GLY A 152 -19.40 9.54 10.69
C GLY A 152 -18.75 8.35 9.96
N PRO A 153 -18.66 8.42 8.62
CA PRO A 153 -18.02 7.36 7.83
C PRO A 153 -16.58 7.10 8.26
N LEU A 154 -16.17 5.82 8.32
CA LEU A 154 -14.77 5.42 8.44
C LEU A 154 -14.24 5.03 7.07
N VAL A 155 -13.18 5.71 6.64
CA VAL A 155 -12.50 5.49 5.36
C VAL A 155 -11.20 4.73 5.63
N LEU A 156 -11.12 3.49 5.13
CA LEU A 156 -9.97 2.61 5.34
C LEU A 156 -9.13 2.56 4.06
N VAL A 157 -7.87 2.93 4.14
CA VAL A 157 -6.99 3.09 2.97
C VAL A 157 -5.87 2.08 2.97
N ASP A 158 -5.78 1.30 1.88
CA ASP A 158 -4.69 0.35 1.62
C ASP A 158 -4.09 0.58 0.22
N ASP A 159 -2.94 0.01 -0.07
CA ASP A 159 -2.34 0.09 -1.41
C ASP A 159 -2.96 -0.92 -2.38
N GLU A 160 -3.27 -2.12 -1.93
CA GLU A 160 -3.84 -3.21 -2.73
C GLU A 160 -5.03 -3.84 -2.01
N PHE A 161 -6.17 -3.93 -2.66
CA PHE A 161 -7.33 -4.66 -2.15
C PHE A 161 -7.50 -5.98 -2.90
N SER A 162 -7.03 -7.08 -2.29
CA SER A 162 -7.09 -8.43 -2.88
C SER A 162 -8.17 -9.29 -2.21
N THR A 163 -7.86 -10.12 -1.24
CA THR A 163 -8.87 -10.91 -0.53
C THR A 163 -9.76 -10.08 0.40
N GLY A 164 -9.29 -8.91 0.79
CA GLY A 164 -9.97 -8.01 1.72
C GLY A 164 -9.96 -8.44 3.18
N ASN A 165 -9.32 -9.57 3.52
CA ASN A 165 -9.38 -10.11 4.89
C ASN A 165 -8.95 -9.11 5.96
N THR A 166 -7.83 -8.41 5.75
CA THR A 166 -7.32 -7.41 6.70
C THR A 166 -8.34 -6.30 6.93
N VAL A 167 -8.89 -5.75 5.85
CA VAL A 167 -9.88 -4.66 5.91
C VAL A 167 -11.16 -5.12 6.60
N LEU A 168 -11.70 -6.28 6.21
CA LEU A 168 -12.93 -6.82 6.80
C LEU A 168 -12.75 -7.12 8.29
N ASN A 169 -11.62 -7.69 8.70
CA ASN A 169 -11.31 -7.94 10.10
C ASN A 169 -11.19 -6.64 10.90
N THR A 170 -10.54 -5.62 10.33
CA THR A 170 -10.45 -4.29 10.95
C THR A 170 -11.82 -3.68 11.16
N ILE A 171 -12.67 -3.71 10.12
CA ILE A 171 -14.03 -3.18 10.23
C ILE A 171 -14.81 -3.94 11.30
N ARG A 172 -14.72 -5.27 11.34
CA ARG A 172 -15.42 -6.10 12.34
C ARG A 172 -14.99 -5.75 13.77
N ASP A 173 -13.68 -5.62 14.02
CA ASP A 173 -13.17 -5.25 15.35
C ASP A 173 -13.63 -3.84 15.76
N LEU A 174 -13.47 -2.86 14.87
CA LEU A 174 -13.88 -1.49 15.13
C LEU A 174 -15.40 -1.34 15.23
N HIS A 175 -16.17 -2.06 14.41
CA HIS A 175 -17.65 -2.04 14.45
C HIS A 175 -18.20 -2.59 15.77
N THR A 176 -17.55 -3.59 16.34
CA THR A 176 -17.92 -4.14 17.65
C THR A 176 -17.77 -3.10 18.76
N ARG A 177 -16.77 -2.22 18.68
CA ARG A 177 -16.48 -1.19 19.69
C ARG A 177 -17.15 0.14 19.39
N TYR A 178 -17.14 0.53 18.12
CA TYR A 178 -17.58 1.83 17.61
C TYR A 178 -18.41 1.61 16.34
N PRO A 179 -19.67 1.11 16.46
CA PRO A 179 -20.49 0.78 15.31
C PRO A 179 -20.77 2.01 14.45
N ARG A 180 -20.63 1.88 13.15
CA ARG A 180 -20.90 2.92 12.16
C ARG A 180 -21.85 2.41 11.09
N LYS A 181 -22.64 3.29 10.51
CA LYS A 181 -23.55 2.94 9.42
C LYS A 181 -22.88 2.98 8.05
N ARG A 182 -21.66 3.51 7.95
CA ARG A 182 -20.96 3.62 6.67
C ARG A 182 -19.45 3.44 6.80
N TYR A 183 -18.92 2.61 5.92
CA TYR A 183 -17.48 2.38 5.70
C TYR A 183 -17.15 2.61 4.23
N VAL A 184 -15.97 3.15 3.94
CA VAL A 184 -15.46 3.27 2.59
C VAL A 184 -14.07 2.63 2.56
N VAL A 185 -13.92 1.58 1.78
CA VAL A 185 -12.60 0.99 1.49
C VAL A 185 -12.00 1.75 0.33
N VAL A 186 -10.78 2.22 0.48
CA VAL A 186 -10.02 2.90 -0.56
C VAL A 186 -8.75 2.13 -0.84
N ALA A 187 -8.48 1.83 -2.09
CA ALA A 187 -7.24 1.19 -2.52
C ALA A 187 -6.67 1.87 -3.75
N LEU A 188 -5.34 1.83 -3.90
CA LEU A 188 -4.76 2.24 -5.18
C LEU A 188 -5.28 1.31 -6.28
N VAL A 189 -5.31 -0.02 -6.01
CA VAL A 189 -5.79 -1.02 -6.95
C VAL A 189 -6.72 -2.03 -6.30
N ASP A 190 -7.79 -2.39 -7.00
CA ASP A 190 -8.67 -3.52 -6.66
C ASP A 190 -8.25 -4.75 -7.46
N MET A 191 -7.63 -5.70 -6.78
CA MET A 191 -7.10 -6.96 -7.35
C MET A 191 -7.91 -8.18 -6.92
N ARG A 192 -9.17 -7.98 -6.52
CA ARG A 192 -10.05 -9.09 -6.10
C ARG A 192 -10.33 -10.06 -7.23
N SER A 193 -10.36 -11.32 -6.89
CA SER A 193 -10.94 -12.33 -7.78
C SER A 193 -12.46 -12.15 -7.88
N SER A 194 -13.08 -12.74 -8.90
CA SER A 194 -14.54 -12.78 -9.02
C SER A 194 -15.20 -13.49 -7.82
N ALA A 195 -14.53 -14.46 -7.21
CA ALA A 195 -14.99 -15.15 -6.01
C ALA A 195 -14.97 -14.23 -4.78
N ASP A 196 -14.00 -13.30 -4.69
CA ASP A 196 -13.88 -12.37 -3.57
C ASP A 196 -14.77 -11.12 -3.73
N ALA A 197 -15.25 -10.84 -4.94
CA ALA A 197 -16.06 -9.65 -5.20
C ALA A 197 -17.36 -9.59 -4.38
N GLY A 198 -18.01 -10.73 -4.16
CA GLY A 198 -19.25 -10.84 -3.38
C GLY A 198 -19.06 -10.66 -1.87
N ARG A 199 -17.87 -10.97 -1.35
CA ARG A 199 -17.60 -10.97 0.11
C ARG A 199 -17.84 -9.63 0.78
N LEU A 200 -17.52 -8.52 0.10
CA LEU A 200 -17.73 -7.19 0.63
C LEU A 200 -19.23 -6.89 0.84
N THR A 201 -20.06 -7.32 -0.12
CA THR A 201 -21.51 -7.16 -0.06
C THR A 201 -22.13 -8.02 1.04
N ASP A 202 -21.67 -9.27 1.17
CA ASP A 202 -22.15 -10.17 2.23
C ASP A 202 -21.76 -9.67 3.60
N PHE A 203 -20.54 -9.18 3.75
CA PHE A 203 -20.05 -8.58 4.97
C PHE A 203 -20.83 -7.31 5.36
N ALA A 204 -21.15 -6.46 4.40
CA ALA A 204 -21.97 -5.26 4.65
C ALA A 204 -23.35 -5.61 5.22
N ARG A 205 -23.97 -6.69 4.74
CA ARG A 205 -25.24 -7.22 5.29
C ARG A 205 -25.05 -7.80 6.70
N GLU A 206 -23.95 -8.55 6.92
CA GLU A 206 -23.64 -9.13 8.23
C GLU A 206 -23.59 -8.09 9.35
N ILE A 207 -22.98 -6.92 9.08
CA ILE A 207 -22.80 -5.85 10.08
C ILE A 207 -23.89 -4.77 10.03
N ASP A 208 -24.92 -4.92 9.22
CA ASP A 208 -25.98 -3.91 9.01
C ASP A 208 -25.43 -2.51 8.72
N ALA A 209 -24.42 -2.42 7.84
CA ALA A 209 -23.78 -1.16 7.44
C ALA A 209 -23.55 -1.12 5.94
N ARG A 210 -23.43 0.08 5.39
CA ARG A 210 -22.99 0.26 4.01
C ARG A 210 -21.48 0.22 3.93
N VAL A 211 -20.95 -0.59 2.99
CA VAL A 211 -19.51 -0.67 2.69
C VAL A 211 -19.30 -0.40 1.21
N ASP A 212 -18.69 0.72 0.90
CA ASP A 212 -18.34 1.12 -0.47
C ASP A 212 -16.87 0.83 -0.76
N LEU A 213 -16.51 0.66 -2.03
CA LEU A 213 -15.12 0.53 -2.48
C LEU A 213 -14.80 1.62 -3.52
N VAL A 214 -13.66 2.29 -3.34
CA VAL A 214 -13.08 3.25 -4.28
C VAL A 214 -11.66 2.81 -4.61
N ALA A 215 -11.38 2.48 -5.87
CA ALA A 215 -10.03 2.12 -6.33
C ALA A 215 -9.64 2.96 -7.56
N ALA A 216 -8.36 3.23 -7.76
CA ALA A 216 -7.91 3.98 -8.94
C ALA A 216 -8.00 3.14 -10.21
N ALA A 217 -7.69 1.84 -10.11
CA ALA A 217 -7.87 0.86 -11.17
C ALA A 217 -8.24 -0.52 -10.59
N SER A 218 -8.78 -1.39 -11.43
CA SER A 218 -9.13 -2.76 -11.08
C SER A 218 -8.45 -3.74 -12.03
N GLY A 219 -8.13 -4.94 -11.53
CA GLY A 219 -7.56 -5.97 -12.35
C GLY A 219 -7.33 -7.29 -11.63
N THR A 220 -6.65 -8.19 -12.31
CA THR A 220 -6.28 -9.51 -11.79
C THR A 220 -4.88 -9.89 -12.23
N VAL A 221 -4.27 -10.80 -11.49
CA VAL A 221 -2.99 -11.42 -11.86
C VAL A 221 -3.29 -12.78 -12.45
N LYS A 222 -2.90 -13.01 -13.71
CA LYS A 222 -2.92 -14.34 -14.30
C LYS A 222 -1.60 -15.03 -14.05
N LEU A 223 -1.66 -16.18 -13.43
CA LEU A 223 -0.50 -17.00 -13.07
C LEU A 223 -0.48 -18.26 -13.93
N PRO A 224 0.59 -18.52 -14.71
CA PRO A 224 0.73 -19.78 -15.44
C PRO A 224 1.04 -20.94 -14.47
N GLU A 225 0.82 -22.17 -14.95
CA GLU A 225 1.28 -23.35 -14.21
C GLU A 225 2.78 -23.32 -13.97
N GLY A 226 3.21 -23.81 -12.79
CA GLY A 226 4.62 -23.88 -12.43
C GLY A 226 5.28 -22.52 -12.17
N VAL A 227 4.50 -21.44 -11.99
CA VAL A 227 5.05 -20.09 -11.74
C VAL A 227 5.86 -20.02 -10.44
N LEU A 228 5.49 -20.80 -9.44
CA LEU A 228 6.18 -20.81 -8.16
C LEU A 228 7.57 -21.45 -8.28
N GLU A 229 7.65 -22.59 -8.93
CA GLU A 229 8.89 -23.33 -9.22
C GLU A 229 9.82 -22.47 -10.07
N LYS A 230 9.31 -21.88 -11.16
CA LYS A 230 10.08 -20.94 -12.00
C LYS A 230 10.61 -19.75 -11.19
N GLY A 231 9.81 -19.23 -10.27
CA GLY A 231 10.23 -18.14 -9.41
C GLY A 231 11.35 -18.53 -8.46
N GLN A 232 11.26 -19.72 -7.86
CA GLN A 232 12.30 -20.26 -6.97
C GLN A 232 13.62 -20.51 -7.74
N GLU A 233 13.54 -21.08 -8.94
CA GLU A 233 14.70 -21.29 -9.81
C GLU A 233 15.38 -19.97 -10.20
N LEU A 234 14.59 -18.94 -10.53
CA LEU A 234 15.13 -17.61 -10.82
C LEU A 234 15.82 -17.00 -9.60
N VAL A 235 15.21 -17.07 -8.42
CA VAL A 235 15.83 -16.59 -7.18
C VAL A 235 17.16 -17.29 -6.94
N ALA A 236 17.19 -18.63 -6.98
CA ALA A 236 18.39 -19.41 -6.76
C ALA A 236 19.52 -19.06 -7.76
N ARG A 237 19.18 -18.87 -9.04
CA ARG A 237 20.13 -18.46 -10.07
C ARG A 237 20.78 -17.11 -9.75
N TYR A 238 19.98 -16.11 -9.36
CA TYR A 238 20.50 -14.77 -9.08
C TYR A 238 21.28 -14.72 -7.76
N GLU A 239 20.90 -15.52 -6.78
CA GLU A 239 21.67 -15.66 -5.54
C GLU A 239 23.03 -16.29 -5.77
N ALA A 240 23.09 -17.34 -6.60
CA ALA A 240 24.37 -17.98 -6.98
C ALA A 240 25.28 -17.01 -7.75
N SER A 241 24.73 -16.26 -8.70
CA SER A 241 25.49 -15.26 -9.47
C SER A 241 26.00 -14.11 -8.59
N ALA A 242 25.21 -13.67 -7.63
CA ALA A 242 25.64 -12.64 -6.68
C ALA A 242 26.77 -13.12 -5.75
N ALA A 243 26.76 -14.41 -5.38
CA ALA A 243 27.81 -15.01 -4.56
C ALA A 243 29.14 -15.19 -5.31
N THR A 244 29.12 -15.38 -6.64
CA THR A 244 30.33 -15.56 -7.48
C THR A 244 30.88 -14.25 -8.02
N GLY A 245 30.23 -13.11 -7.79
CA GLY A 245 30.65 -11.82 -8.33
C GLY A 245 30.40 -11.66 -9.85
N ASP A 246 29.84 -12.67 -10.48
CA ASP A 246 29.48 -12.68 -11.90
C ASP A 246 28.06 -12.07 -12.02
N GLN A 247 27.96 -10.77 -12.18
CA GLN A 247 26.65 -10.14 -12.39
C GLN A 247 26.12 -10.57 -13.77
N PRO A 248 24.98 -11.28 -13.84
CA PRO A 248 24.33 -11.49 -15.13
C PRO A 248 24.01 -10.12 -15.70
N SER A 249 24.31 -9.93 -16.98
CA SER A 249 24.08 -8.70 -17.75
C SER A 249 22.82 -7.97 -17.28
N ALA A 250 23.01 -6.81 -16.68
CA ALA A 250 22.02 -6.07 -15.95
C ALA A 250 20.76 -5.83 -16.79
N ALA A 251 19.61 -5.89 -16.12
CA ALA A 251 18.46 -5.11 -16.56
C ALA A 251 18.94 -3.69 -16.89
N PRO A 252 18.42 -3.05 -17.96
CA PRO A 252 18.91 -1.75 -18.39
C PRO A 252 18.96 -0.81 -17.19
N SER A 253 20.16 -0.32 -16.90
CA SER A 253 20.43 0.66 -15.86
C SER A 253 19.56 1.89 -16.16
N GLY A 254 18.46 2.03 -15.44
CA GLY A 254 17.64 3.22 -15.49
C GLY A 254 18.46 4.42 -14.99
N PRO A 255 18.04 5.65 -15.27
CA PRO A 255 18.79 6.89 -15.03
C PRO A 255 19.09 7.21 -13.56
N PHE A 256 18.85 6.31 -12.63
CA PHE A 256 19.11 6.50 -11.19
C PHE A 256 20.57 6.25 -10.75
N ALA A 257 21.46 5.92 -11.66
CA ALA A 257 22.88 5.68 -11.33
C ALA A 257 23.69 6.96 -11.00
N GLN A 258 23.09 8.15 -11.05
CA GLN A 258 23.80 9.41 -10.82
C GLN A 258 22.97 10.39 -9.97
N PHE A 259 22.73 10.07 -8.70
CA PHE A 259 22.54 11.14 -7.73
C PHE A 259 23.94 11.52 -7.20
N PRO A 260 24.38 12.79 -7.35
CA PRO A 260 25.56 13.26 -6.67
C PRO A 260 25.33 13.13 -5.16
N ALA A 261 26.34 12.66 -4.43
CA ALA A 261 26.30 12.64 -2.99
C ALA A 261 25.90 14.03 -2.46
N PRO A 262 25.06 14.12 -1.41
CA PRO A 262 24.70 15.41 -0.86
C PRO A 262 25.97 16.14 -0.47
N PRO A 263 26.06 17.47 -0.68
CA PRO A 263 27.22 18.25 -0.25
C PRO A 263 27.40 18.05 1.25
N GLY A 264 28.63 17.75 1.66
CA GLY A 264 28.97 17.44 3.05
C GLY A 264 28.38 18.45 4.00
N GLY A 265 27.68 17.96 5.03
CA GLY A 265 27.17 18.77 6.12
C GLY A 265 28.32 19.51 6.82
N PRO A 266 28.02 20.58 7.55
CA PRO A 266 29.04 21.42 8.21
C PRO A 266 29.89 20.55 9.14
N GLY A 267 31.24 20.71 8.99
CA GLY A 267 32.25 19.91 9.64
C GLY A 267 32.09 19.84 11.16
N GLN A 268 32.31 18.64 11.70
CA GLN A 268 32.48 18.43 13.13
C GLN A 268 33.57 19.40 13.68
N PRO A 269 33.32 20.04 14.81
CA PRO A 269 34.37 20.83 15.47
C PRO A 269 35.53 19.93 15.94
N PRO A 270 36.76 20.38 15.91
CA PRO A 270 37.90 19.58 16.30
C PRO A 270 37.84 19.22 17.78
N ASN A 271 38.07 17.95 18.08
CA ASN A 271 38.28 17.47 19.47
C ASN A 271 39.46 18.22 20.12
N GLY A 272 39.17 19.19 20.96
CA GLY A 272 40.15 19.82 21.82
C GLY A 272 40.58 18.86 22.94
N ARG A 273 41.73 18.21 22.76
CA ARG A 273 42.53 17.71 23.89
C ARG A 273 43.27 18.90 24.50
N GLY A 274 43.11 19.10 25.77
CA GLY A 274 43.89 20.02 26.56
C GLY A 274 43.73 19.69 28.02
N GLY A 275 44.67 18.91 28.60
CA GLY A 275 45.04 19.03 29.98
C GLY A 275 46.07 20.15 30.15
N PRO A 276 46.57 20.46 31.32
CA PRO A 276 46.75 19.61 32.49
C PRO A 276 45.78 19.83 33.63
#